data_85ec4962ab234c80b8683a0365ffb039
#
_entry.id   85ec4962ab234c80b8683a0365ffb039
#
_cell.length_a   1.000
_cell.length_b   1.000
_cell.length_c   1.000
_cell.angle_alpha   90.00
_cell.angle_beta   90.00
_cell.angle_gamma   90.00
#
_symmetry.space_group_name_H-M   'P 1'
#
loop_
_entity.id
_entity.type
_entity.pdbx_description
1 polymer ?
#
loop_
_entity_poly.entity_id
_entity_poly.type
_entity_poly.pdbx_seq_one_letter_code
_entity_poly.pdbx_strand_id
1 'polypeptide(L)'
;MADEHQRSAHRPSRRSAIVNAAIRVFARQGFADASIQTVAAEAGVAPTAVYYHFAGKDELFEAALRQVLTSMYDVVVAARADDEPGDPEILGHVITAVWRWLETHPEAGALVNHHLPGATTRARALQDEFERMHVARAFAYISPPAPPRNRRSAAARHASETLAARTFIGLATLVHPMRAGDGPLAANSERALLGGLIDVSTRILEVA
;
A
#
# COMPACT_ATOMS: atom_id res chain seq x y z
N MET A 1 -32.44 -23.44 -25.32
CA MET A 1 -32.11 -22.03 -25.60
C MET A 1 -31.48 -21.49 -24.35
N ALA A 2 -30.14 -21.54 -24.31
CA ALA A 2 -29.38 -21.11 -23.14
C ALA A 2 -29.16 -19.60 -23.20
N ASP A 3 -29.53 -18.93 -22.10
CA ASP A 3 -29.41 -17.49 -21.89
C ASP A 3 -27.95 -17.15 -21.62
N GLU A 4 -27.28 -16.62 -22.60
CA GLU A 4 -25.91 -16.11 -22.54
C GLU A 4 -25.96 -14.74 -21.83
N HIS A 5 -25.99 -14.73 -20.49
CA HIS A 5 -25.72 -13.55 -19.72
C HIS A 5 -24.21 -13.21 -19.86
N GLN A 6 -23.93 -12.53 -20.94
CA GLN A 6 -22.66 -11.88 -21.26
C GLN A 6 -22.30 -10.91 -20.10
N ARG A 7 -21.41 -11.35 -19.21
CA ARG A 7 -20.80 -10.49 -18.21
C ARG A 7 -20.09 -9.37 -18.95
N SER A 8 -20.75 -8.22 -19.05
CA SER A 8 -20.16 -6.97 -19.53
C SER A 8 -18.91 -6.70 -18.70
N ALA A 9 -17.74 -6.94 -19.28
CA ALA A 9 -16.46 -6.56 -18.69
C ALA A 9 -16.53 -5.04 -18.44
N HIS A 10 -16.60 -4.65 -17.18
CA HIS A 10 -16.73 -3.25 -16.77
C HIS A 10 -15.48 -2.50 -17.24
N ARG A 11 -15.60 -1.82 -18.40
CA ARG A 11 -14.52 -0.99 -18.94
C ARG A 11 -14.17 0.08 -17.91
N PRO A 12 -12.91 0.16 -17.44
CA PRO A 12 -12.53 1.18 -16.45
C PRO A 12 -12.98 2.56 -16.88
N SER A 13 -13.50 3.35 -15.95
CA SER A 13 -13.85 4.74 -16.27
C SER A 13 -12.60 5.48 -16.76
N ARG A 14 -12.77 6.52 -17.58
CA ARG A 14 -11.63 7.34 -18.05
C ARG A 14 -10.82 7.87 -16.87
N ARG A 15 -11.48 8.25 -15.78
CA ARG A 15 -10.83 8.68 -14.54
C ARG A 15 -9.95 7.59 -13.96
N SER A 16 -10.43 6.35 -13.85
CA SER A 16 -9.64 5.21 -13.36
C SER A 16 -8.45 4.89 -14.26
N ALA A 17 -8.62 4.97 -15.59
CA ALA A 17 -7.52 4.77 -16.53
C ALA A 17 -6.41 5.82 -16.37
N ILE A 18 -6.77 7.09 -16.15
CA ILE A 18 -5.83 8.19 -15.87
C ILE A 18 -5.11 7.95 -14.54
N VAL A 19 -5.81 7.54 -13.47
CA VAL A 19 -5.18 7.24 -12.17
C VAL A 19 -4.21 6.07 -12.28
N ASN A 20 -4.56 5.00 -12.99
CA ASN A 20 -3.65 3.86 -13.20
C ASN A 20 -2.40 4.27 -13.99
N ALA A 21 -2.54 5.10 -15.02
CA ALA A 21 -1.40 5.68 -15.74
C ALA A 21 -0.53 6.56 -14.81
N ALA A 22 -1.16 7.36 -13.97
CA ALA A 22 -0.48 8.22 -13.00
C ALA A 22 0.34 7.38 -12.00
N ILE A 23 -0.19 6.27 -11.49
CA ILE A 23 0.56 5.35 -10.61
C ILE A 23 1.85 4.90 -11.31
N ARG A 24 1.78 4.43 -12.56
CA ARG A 24 2.95 3.98 -13.31
C ARG A 24 3.96 5.10 -13.58
N VAL A 25 3.49 6.28 -13.97
CA VAL A 25 4.36 7.43 -14.27
C VAL A 25 5.06 7.92 -13.00
N PHE A 26 4.31 8.12 -11.92
CA PHE A 26 4.89 8.57 -10.65
C PHE A 26 5.84 7.52 -10.04
N ALA A 27 5.54 6.24 -10.18
CA ALA A 27 6.44 5.18 -9.74
C ALA A 27 7.78 5.19 -10.47
N ARG A 28 7.79 5.48 -11.78
CA ARG A 28 9.01 5.50 -12.59
C ARG A 28 9.80 6.79 -12.48
N GLN A 29 9.15 7.94 -12.41
CA GLN A 29 9.78 9.25 -12.53
C GLN A 29 9.83 10.04 -11.21
N GLY A 30 9.02 9.64 -10.24
CA GLY A 30 8.79 10.44 -9.04
C GLY A 30 7.81 11.60 -9.27
N PHE A 31 7.43 12.25 -8.16
CA PHE A 31 6.52 13.39 -8.22
C PHE A 31 7.14 14.60 -8.94
N ALA A 32 8.41 14.91 -8.68
CA ALA A 32 9.06 16.11 -9.20
C ALA A 32 9.11 16.13 -10.75
N ASP A 33 9.59 15.04 -11.34
CA ASP A 33 9.89 14.95 -12.77
C ASP A 33 8.68 14.52 -13.62
N ALA A 34 7.65 13.96 -13.01
CA ALA A 34 6.42 13.59 -13.70
C ALA A 34 5.61 14.83 -14.13
N SER A 35 4.94 14.72 -15.29
CA SER A 35 4.07 15.78 -15.83
C SER A 35 2.68 15.24 -16.18
N ILE A 36 1.68 16.15 -16.23
CA ILE A 36 0.34 15.83 -16.72
C ILE A 36 0.38 15.31 -18.15
N GLN A 37 1.27 15.87 -18.98
CA GLN A 37 1.46 15.46 -20.38
C GLN A 37 1.94 14.00 -20.45
N THR A 38 2.91 13.62 -19.62
CA THR A 38 3.42 12.25 -19.56
C THR A 38 2.31 11.28 -19.13
N VAL A 39 1.51 11.66 -18.11
CA VAL A 39 0.38 10.82 -17.64
C VAL A 39 -0.70 10.71 -18.72
N ALA A 40 -1.01 11.79 -19.42
CA ALA A 40 -1.99 11.77 -20.50
C ALA A 40 -1.56 10.82 -21.64
N ALA A 41 -0.29 10.91 -22.05
CA ALA A 41 0.29 10.02 -23.06
C ALA A 41 0.24 8.55 -22.61
N GLU A 42 0.62 8.24 -21.37
CA GLU A 42 0.56 6.91 -20.78
C GLU A 42 -0.88 6.36 -20.69
N ALA A 43 -1.87 7.24 -20.46
CA ALA A 43 -3.30 6.89 -20.40
C ALA A 43 -3.96 6.79 -21.78
N GLY A 44 -3.29 7.22 -22.87
CA GLY A 44 -3.84 7.29 -24.20
C GLY A 44 -4.95 8.34 -24.34
N VAL A 45 -4.83 9.49 -23.63
CA VAL A 45 -5.81 10.57 -23.66
C VAL A 45 -5.13 11.92 -23.94
N ALA A 46 -5.92 12.91 -24.35
CA ALA A 46 -5.42 14.28 -24.45
C ALA A 46 -5.19 14.89 -23.04
N PRO A 47 -4.18 15.77 -22.84
CA PRO A 47 -3.96 16.45 -21.55
C PRO A 47 -5.20 17.17 -21.01
N THR A 48 -6.04 17.72 -21.87
CA THR A 48 -7.31 18.35 -21.51
C THR A 48 -8.28 17.39 -20.81
N ALA A 49 -8.25 16.12 -21.17
CA ALA A 49 -9.07 15.10 -20.50
C ALA A 49 -8.58 14.84 -19.05
N VAL A 50 -7.27 14.96 -18.78
CA VAL A 50 -6.75 14.89 -17.42
C VAL A 50 -7.21 16.08 -16.61
N TYR A 51 -7.08 17.30 -17.14
CA TYR A 51 -7.53 18.53 -16.48
C TYR A 51 -9.05 18.59 -16.26
N TYR A 52 -9.83 17.85 -17.04
CA TYR A 52 -11.27 17.71 -16.78
C TYR A 52 -11.56 16.95 -15.47
N HIS A 53 -10.68 16.03 -15.08
CA HIS A 53 -10.86 15.17 -13.90
C HIS A 53 -10.08 15.62 -12.68
N PHE A 54 -8.98 16.35 -12.87
CA PHE A 54 -8.03 16.72 -11.81
C PHE A 54 -7.56 18.17 -12.03
N ALA A 55 -7.59 18.97 -10.97
CA ALA A 55 -7.16 20.38 -11.04
C ALA A 55 -5.66 20.55 -11.35
N GLY A 56 -4.85 19.50 -11.11
CA GLY A 56 -3.42 19.51 -11.41
C GLY A 56 -2.70 18.25 -10.95
N LYS A 57 -1.36 18.30 -11.01
CA LYS A 57 -0.46 17.17 -10.68
C LYS A 57 -0.61 16.70 -9.24
N ASP A 58 -0.80 17.64 -8.31
CA ASP A 58 -0.97 17.32 -6.88
C ASP A 58 -2.22 16.49 -6.64
N GLU A 59 -3.37 16.90 -7.15
CA GLU A 59 -4.63 16.16 -7.00
C GLU A 59 -4.56 14.79 -7.67
N LEU A 60 -3.92 14.72 -8.83
CA LEU A 60 -3.73 13.45 -9.53
C LEU A 60 -2.82 12.50 -8.73
N PHE A 61 -1.74 13.02 -8.12
CA PHE A 61 -0.85 12.24 -7.26
C PHE A 61 -1.57 11.74 -6.00
N GLU A 62 -2.38 12.59 -5.37
CA GLU A 62 -3.21 12.18 -4.23
C GLU A 62 -4.19 11.07 -4.61
N ALA A 63 -4.82 11.16 -5.77
CA ALA A 63 -5.73 10.12 -6.25
C ALA A 63 -5.00 8.80 -6.51
N ALA A 64 -3.79 8.85 -7.09
CA ALA A 64 -2.93 7.70 -7.32
C ALA A 64 -2.50 7.04 -5.98
N LEU A 65 -2.02 7.85 -5.04
CA LEU A 65 -1.62 7.40 -3.71
C LEU A 65 -2.79 6.80 -2.94
N ARG A 66 -3.95 7.45 -2.93
CA ARG A 66 -5.17 6.94 -2.29
C ARG A 66 -5.58 5.59 -2.86
N GLN A 67 -5.53 5.42 -4.17
CA GLN A 67 -5.87 4.13 -4.80
C GLN A 67 -4.91 3.02 -4.36
N VAL A 68 -3.60 3.28 -4.34
CA VAL A 68 -2.58 2.31 -3.89
C VAL A 68 -2.79 1.95 -2.41
N LEU A 69 -2.93 2.93 -1.53
CA LEU A 69 -3.14 2.71 -0.10
C LEU A 69 -4.43 1.91 0.16
N THR A 70 -5.54 2.26 -0.51
CA THR A 70 -6.81 1.54 -0.37
C THR A 70 -6.68 0.10 -0.85
N SER A 71 -6.07 -0.13 -2.01
CA SER A 71 -5.88 -1.48 -2.54
C SER A 71 -5.00 -2.35 -1.62
N MET A 72 -3.94 -1.79 -1.07
CA MET A 72 -3.10 -2.49 -0.09
C MET A 72 -3.89 -2.82 1.20
N TYR A 73 -4.71 -1.89 1.67
CA TYR A 73 -5.55 -2.13 2.84
C TYR A 73 -6.59 -3.23 2.60
N ASP A 74 -7.22 -3.25 1.42
CA ASP A 74 -8.19 -4.29 1.05
C ASP A 74 -7.53 -5.68 1.06
N VAL A 75 -6.27 -5.79 0.61
CA VAL A 75 -5.48 -7.02 0.68
C VAL A 75 -5.26 -7.45 2.14
N VAL A 76 -4.89 -6.52 3.03
CA VAL A 76 -4.72 -6.79 4.47
C VAL A 76 -6.03 -7.25 5.11
N VAL A 77 -7.15 -6.63 4.75
CA VAL A 77 -8.47 -7.03 5.26
C VAL A 77 -8.86 -8.42 4.76
N ALA A 78 -8.65 -8.69 3.47
CA ALA A 78 -8.97 -9.99 2.88
C ALA A 78 -8.11 -11.12 3.47
N ALA A 79 -6.82 -10.85 3.72
CA ALA A 79 -5.87 -11.85 4.23
C ALA A 79 -6.20 -12.36 5.64
N ARG A 80 -6.99 -11.60 6.42
CA ARG A 80 -7.39 -11.93 7.79
C ARG A 80 -8.86 -12.30 7.93
N ALA A 81 -9.58 -12.47 6.82
CA ALA A 81 -11.04 -12.66 6.86
C ALA A 81 -11.48 -13.94 7.57
N ASP A 82 -10.64 -14.97 7.50
CA ASP A 82 -10.91 -16.30 8.08
C ASP A 82 -10.21 -16.50 9.45
N ASP A 83 -9.43 -15.52 9.92
CA ASP A 83 -8.68 -15.62 11.17
C ASP A 83 -9.46 -15.03 12.34
N GLU A 84 -9.29 -15.59 13.55
CA GLU A 84 -9.82 -15.01 14.77
C GLU A 84 -8.89 -13.88 15.29
N PRO A 85 -9.45 -12.83 15.92
CA PRO A 85 -8.60 -11.77 16.48
C PRO A 85 -7.58 -12.31 17.50
N GLY A 86 -6.29 -12.01 17.27
CA GLY A 86 -5.20 -12.49 18.12
C GLY A 86 -4.61 -13.84 17.74
N ASP A 87 -5.03 -14.41 16.62
CA ASP A 87 -4.39 -15.61 16.08
C ASP A 87 -2.90 -15.32 15.76
N PRO A 88 -1.95 -16.11 16.26
CA PRO A 88 -0.54 -15.89 16.02
C PRO A 88 -0.15 -16.02 14.53
N GLU A 89 -0.95 -16.67 13.69
CA GLU A 89 -0.67 -16.84 12.26
C GLU A 89 -1.12 -15.64 11.41
N ILE A 90 -2.00 -14.75 11.93
CA ILE A 90 -2.52 -13.58 11.22
C ILE A 90 -1.42 -12.74 10.58
N LEU A 91 -0.35 -12.47 11.33
CA LEU A 91 0.75 -11.65 10.83
C LEU A 91 1.43 -12.29 9.62
N GLY A 92 1.64 -13.60 9.65
CA GLY A 92 2.18 -14.36 8.52
C GLY A 92 1.28 -14.32 7.29
N HIS A 93 -0.04 -14.44 7.48
CA HIS A 93 -1.02 -14.35 6.41
C HIS A 93 -1.01 -12.96 5.77
N VAL A 94 -1.04 -11.90 6.57
CA VAL A 94 -0.99 -10.51 6.09
C VAL A 94 0.31 -10.21 5.34
N ILE A 95 1.48 -10.59 5.90
CA ILE A 95 2.78 -10.39 5.24
C ILE A 95 2.82 -11.09 3.88
N THR A 96 2.40 -12.34 3.85
CA THR A 96 2.38 -13.15 2.61
C THR A 96 1.45 -12.56 1.57
N ALA A 97 0.28 -12.08 1.97
CA ALA A 97 -0.69 -11.46 1.07
C ALA A 97 -0.18 -10.14 0.49
N VAL A 98 0.41 -9.27 1.32
CA VAL A 98 1.01 -8.01 0.87
C VAL A 98 2.18 -8.28 -0.08
N TRP A 99 3.03 -9.27 0.21
CA TRP A 99 4.13 -9.67 -0.66
C TRP A 99 3.62 -10.09 -2.05
N ARG A 100 2.65 -10.99 -2.12
CA ARG A 100 2.06 -11.45 -3.39
C ARG A 100 1.38 -10.31 -4.15
N TRP A 101 0.75 -9.40 -3.42
CA TRP A 101 0.17 -8.22 -4.04
C TRP A 101 1.24 -7.31 -4.66
N LEU A 102 2.37 -7.10 -4.00
CA LEU A 102 3.50 -6.34 -4.55
C LEU A 102 4.10 -6.99 -5.80
N GLU A 103 4.12 -8.33 -5.91
CA GLU A 103 4.56 -9.04 -7.12
C GLU A 103 3.70 -8.69 -8.35
N THR A 104 2.42 -8.47 -8.13
CA THR A 104 1.47 -8.10 -9.19
C THR A 104 1.29 -6.58 -9.37
N HIS A 105 1.79 -5.78 -8.41
CA HIS A 105 1.69 -4.32 -8.39
C HIS A 105 3.03 -3.66 -8.01
N PRO A 106 4.12 -3.90 -8.78
CA PRO A 106 5.46 -3.41 -8.42
C PRO A 106 5.54 -1.88 -8.33
N GLU A 107 4.73 -1.16 -9.11
CA GLU A 107 4.66 0.31 -9.07
C GLU A 107 4.09 0.85 -7.74
N ALA A 108 3.26 0.07 -7.06
CA ALA A 108 2.67 0.47 -5.80
C ALA A 108 3.74 0.62 -4.70
N GLY A 109 4.64 -0.36 -4.59
CA GLY A 109 5.78 -0.30 -3.66
C GLY A 109 6.70 0.89 -3.94
N ALA A 110 7.01 1.14 -5.21
CA ALA A 110 7.83 2.28 -5.62
C ALA A 110 7.15 3.61 -5.27
N LEU A 111 5.84 3.75 -5.50
CA LEU A 111 5.11 4.96 -5.17
C LEU A 111 5.14 5.27 -3.67
N VAL A 112 4.91 4.26 -2.83
CA VAL A 112 4.84 4.44 -1.37
C VAL A 112 6.23 4.68 -0.77
N ASN A 113 7.26 3.94 -1.20
CA ASN A 113 8.57 4.01 -0.54
C ASN A 113 9.52 5.04 -1.14
N HIS A 114 9.59 5.14 -2.46
CA HIS A 114 10.64 5.94 -3.09
C HIS A 114 10.21 7.38 -3.32
N HIS A 115 8.92 7.62 -3.50
CA HIS A 115 8.45 8.91 -3.96
C HIS A 115 7.66 9.70 -2.91
N LEU A 116 7.22 9.04 -1.85
CA LEU A 116 6.53 9.71 -0.76
C LEU A 116 7.42 10.69 0.03
N PRO A 117 8.72 10.39 0.30
CA PRO A 117 9.60 11.35 0.97
C PRO A 117 9.78 12.68 0.22
N GLY A 118 9.68 12.66 -1.12
CA GLY A 118 9.70 13.85 -1.98
C GLY A 118 8.34 14.44 -2.29
N ALA A 119 7.26 13.86 -1.77
CA ALA A 119 5.89 14.25 -2.07
C ALA A 119 5.48 15.54 -1.34
N THR A 120 4.39 16.13 -1.82
CA THR A 120 3.78 17.34 -1.25
C THR A 120 3.36 17.12 0.20
N THR A 121 3.26 18.22 0.96
CA THR A 121 2.71 18.19 2.34
C THR A 121 1.32 17.55 2.37
N ARG A 122 0.54 17.73 1.32
CA ARG A 122 -0.81 17.20 1.17
C ARG A 122 -0.82 15.68 1.00
N ALA A 123 0.10 15.12 0.20
CA ALA A 123 0.26 13.68 0.04
C ALA A 123 0.70 13.00 1.34
N ARG A 124 1.60 13.64 2.09
CA ARG A 124 1.99 13.17 3.44
C ARG A 124 0.83 13.19 4.42
N ALA A 125 0.05 14.26 4.43
CA ALA A 125 -1.15 14.34 5.27
C ALA A 125 -2.18 13.25 4.93
N LEU A 126 -2.35 12.92 3.64
CA LEU A 126 -3.21 11.83 3.19
C LEU A 126 -2.71 10.48 3.71
N GLN A 127 -1.41 10.23 3.67
CA GLN A 127 -0.83 9.00 4.22
C GLN A 127 -1.04 8.91 5.73
N ASP A 128 -0.76 9.99 6.46
CA ASP A 128 -0.94 10.04 7.91
C ASP A 128 -2.41 9.86 8.31
N GLU A 129 -3.34 10.41 7.54
CA GLU A 129 -4.78 10.20 7.73
C GLU A 129 -5.17 8.73 7.50
N PHE A 130 -4.68 8.16 6.41
CA PHE A 130 -4.93 6.76 6.07
C PHE A 130 -4.38 5.82 7.15
N GLU A 131 -3.15 6.04 7.61
CA GLU A 131 -2.53 5.27 8.67
C GLU A 131 -3.35 5.36 9.97
N ARG A 132 -3.77 6.56 10.38
CA ARG A 132 -4.60 6.72 11.59
C ARG A 132 -5.92 5.96 11.52
N MET A 133 -6.56 5.92 10.36
CA MET A 133 -7.86 5.25 10.20
C MET A 133 -7.75 3.72 10.12
N HIS A 134 -6.73 3.22 9.45
CA HIS A 134 -6.66 1.83 9.04
C HIS A 134 -5.64 1.01 9.83
N VAL A 135 -4.51 1.61 10.18
CA VAL A 135 -3.44 0.91 10.89
C VAL A 135 -3.88 0.52 12.30
N ALA A 136 -4.50 1.43 13.04
CA ALA A 136 -5.00 1.13 14.38
C ALA A 136 -6.01 -0.03 14.38
N ARG A 137 -6.88 -0.09 13.35
CA ARG A 137 -7.83 -1.21 13.17
C ARG A 137 -7.14 -2.53 12.84
N ALA A 138 -6.13 -2.50 11.98
CA ALA A 138 -5.38 -3.70 11.62
C ALA A 138 -4.65 -4.26 12.85
N PHE A 139 -4.02 -3.40 13.63
CA PHE A 139 -3.30 -3.82 14.84
C PHE A 139 -4.21 -4.30 15.96
N ALA A 140 -5.37 -3.67 16.16
CA ALA A 140 -6.36 -4.16 17.13
C ALA A 140 -6.84 -5.58 16.82
N TYR A 141 -6.75 -5.99 15.55
CA TYR A 141 -7.10 -7.33 15.12
C TYR A 141 -5.93 -8.32 15.29
N ILE A 142 -4.71 -7.91 14.90
CA ILE A 142 -3.50 -8.74 14.99
C ILE A 142 -3.09 -8.96 16.45
N SER A 143 -3.16 -7.94 17.28
CA SER A 143 -2.82 -7.97 18.71
C SER A 143 -3.92 -7.28 19.50
N PRO A 144 -5.00 -7.99 19.88
CA PRO A 144 -6.09 -7.41 20.65
C PRO A 144 -5.56 -6.81 21.95
N PRO A 145 -5.67 -5.51 22.15
CA PRO A 145 -5.04 -4.87 23.30
C PRO A 145 -5.80 -5.13 24.59
N ALA A 146 -5.09 -5.34 25.68
CA ALA A 146 -5.66 -5.12 26.99
C ALA A 146 -6.13 -3.65 27.12
N PRO A 147 -7.25 -3.36 27.78
CA PRO A 147 -7.76 -2.00 27.91
C PRO A 147 -6.71 -1.10 28.56
N PRO A 148 -6.46 0.11 28.02
CA PRO A 148 -5.45 1.02 28.58
C PRO A 148 -5.86 1.48 29.97
N ARG A 149 -4.91 1.44 30.91
CA ARG A 149 -5.15 1.85 32.30
C ARG A 149 -5.35 3.37 32.46
N ASN A 150 -4.83 4.17 31.51
CA ASN A 150 -4.95 5.63 31.49
C ASN A 150 -4.64 6.20 30.09
N ARG A 151 -4.83 7.54 29.90
CA ARG A 151 -4.57 8.23 28.63
C ARG A 151 -3.11 8.12 28.16
N ARG A 152 -2.15 8.12 29.08
CA ARG A 152 -0.71 8.03 28.76
C ARG A 152 -0.37 6.65 28.20
N SER A 153 -0.89 5.59 28.80
CA SER A 153 -0.71 4.23 28.30
C SER A 153 -1.42 4.00 26.94
N ALA A 154 -2.54 4.66 26.70
CA ALA A 154 -3.21 4.65 25.41
C ALA A 154 -2.38 5.32 24.30
N ALA A 155 -1.78 6.48 24.60
CA ALA A 155 -0.94 7.21 23.66
C ALA A 155 0.37 6.44 23.32
N ALA A 156 1.00 5.87 24.33
CA ALA A 156 2.21 5.05 24.17
C ALA A 156 1.93 3.82 23.28
N ARG A 157 0.83 3.14 23.55
CA ARG A 157 0.41 1.99 22.72
C ARG A 157 0.14 2.39 21.28
N HIS A 158 -0.61 3.47 21.04
CA HIS A 158 -0.87 3.96 19.68
C HIS A 158 0.42 4.30 18.95
N ALA A 159 1.41 4.89 19.62
CA ALA A 159 2.73 5.14 19.04
C ALA A 159 3.45 3.83 18.66
N SER A 160 3.41 2.82 19.53
CA SER A 160 4.02 1.51 19.28
C SER A 160 3.33 0.78 18.12
N GLU A 161 2.00 0.77 18.08
CA GLU A 161 1.22 0.20 16.98
C GLU A 161 1.55 0.88 15.64
N THR A 162 1.62 2.22 15.63
CA THR A 162 1.98 3.00 14.45
C THR A 162 3.40 2.70 13.99
N LEU A 163 4.36 2.62 14.92
CA LEU A 163 5.74 2.27 14.63
C LEU A 163 5.85 0.87 14.03
N ALA A 164 5.21 -0.12 14.65
CA ALA A 164 5.20 -1.50 14.17
C ALA A 164 4.62 -1.60 12.76
N ALA A 165 3.49 -0.93 12.48
CA ALA A 165 2.88 -0.91 11.16
C ALA A 165 3.77 -0.27 10.10
N ARG A 166 4.33 0.90 10.39
CA ARG A 166 5.24 1.59 9.47
C ARG A 166 6.49 0.75 9.18
N THR A 167 7.03 0.12 10.20
CA THR A 167 8.20 -0.76 10.05
C THR A 167 7.84 -1.98 9.19
N PHE A 168 6.71 -2.61 9.46
CA PHE A 168 6.25 -3.77 8.70
C PHE A 168 5.99 -3.43 7.22
N ILE A 169 5.21 -2.39 6.94
CA ILE A 169 4.93 -1.94 5.57
C ILE A 169 6.23 -1.51 4.88
N GLY A 170 7.07 -0.74 5.58
CA GLY A 170 8.36 -0.30 5.08
C GLY A 170 9.29 -1.46 4.74
N LEU A 171 9.39 -2.47 5.60
CA LEU A 171 10.20 -3.66 5.34
C LEU A 171 9.67 -4.45 4.14
N ALA A 172 8.37 -4.74 4.08
CA ALA A 172 7.79 -5.50 2.96
C ALA A 172 8.01 -4.79 1.63
N THR A 173 7.71 -3.48 1.57
CA THR A 173 7.83 -2.69 0.34
C THR A 173 9.28 -2.36 -0.03
N LEU A 174 10.22 -2.34 0.92
CA LEU A 174 11.66 -2.15 0.68
C LEU A 174 12.33 -3.46 0.22
N VAL A 175 12.05 -4.57 0.90
CA VAL A 175 12.69 -5.86 0.63
C VAL A 175 12.23 -6.47 -0.70
N HIS A 176 10.96 -6.31 -1.04
CA HIS A 176 10.40 -6.87 -2.26
C HIS A 176 11.17 -6.42 -3.54
N PRO A 177 11.40 -5.12 -3.81
CA PRO A 177 12.14 -4.69 -5.00
C PRO A 177 13.63 -5.06 -4.96
N MET A 178 14.24 -5.27 -3.79
CA MET A 178 15.64 -5.71 -3.68
C MET A 178 15.88 -7.14 -4.21
N ARG A 179 14.82 -7.91 -4.42
CA ARG A 179 14.86 -9.24 -5.03
C ARG A 179 14.89 -9.19 -6.56
N ALA A 180 14.43 -8.09 -7.17
CA ALA A 180 14.30 -7.98 -8.61
C ALA A 180 15.66 -7.84 -9.32
N GLY A 181 15.84 -8.52 -10.46
CA GLY A 181 17.05 -8.44 -11.29
C GLY A 181 18.32 -8.83 -10.53
N ASP A 182 19.34 -7.97 -10.56
CA ASP A 182 20.62 -8.15 -9.85
C ASP A 182 20.63 -7.51 -8.47
N GLY A 183 19.46 -7.35 -7.86
CA GLY A 183 19.31 -6.73 -6.54
C GLY A 183 20.05 -7.51 -5.44
N PRO A 184 20.37 -6.86 -4.30
CA PRO A 184 21.18 -7.44 -3.23
C PRO A 184 20.56 -8.70 -2.59
N LEU A 185 19.27 -8.93 -2.78
CA LEU A 185 18.54 -10.09 -2.28
C LEU A 185 18.11 -11.08 -3.38
N ALA A 186 18.55 -10.90 -4.62
CA ALA A 186 18.17 -11.73 -5.76
C ALA A 186 18.52 -13.22 -5.58
N ALA A 187 19.60 -13.54 -4.84
CA ALA A 187 20.01 -14.91 -4.55
C ALA A 187 19.18 -15.61 -3.48
N ASN A 188 18.31 -14.87 -2.76
CA ASN A 188 17.52 -15.44 -1.68
C ASN A 188 16.19 -16.00 -2.22
N SER A 189 15.77 -17.16 -1.69
CA SER A 189 14.45 -17.70 -2.01
C SER A 189 13.36 -16.83 -1.39
N GLU A 190 12.21 -16.74 -2.05
CA GLU A 190 11.01 -16.06 -1.53
C GLU A 190 10.67 -16.55 -0.11
N ARG A 191 10.70 -17.87 0.11
CA ARG A 191 10.42 -18.47 1.40
C ARG A 191 11.36 -17.97 2.50
N ALA A 192 12.66 -17.81 2.21
CA ALA A 192 13.63 -17.30 3.17
C ALA A 192 13.37 -15.83 3.52
N LEU A 193 13.04 -15.01 2.51
CA LEU A 193 12.73 -13.60 2.72
C LEU A 193 11.42 -13.40 3.49
N LEU A 194 10.37 -14.13 3.12
CA LEU A 194 9.10 -14.10 3.85
C LEU A 194 9.26 -14.57 5.29
N GLY A 195 9.96 -15.69 5.53
CA GLY A 195 10.25 -16.16 6.87
C GLY A 195 10.98 -15.11 7.71
N GLY A 196 12.03 -14.49 7.16
CA GLY A 196 12.76 -13.42 7.84
C GLY A 196 11.91 -12.19 8.13
N LEU A 197 11.02 -11.77 7.20
CA LEU A 197 10.09 -10.68 7.42
C LEU A 197 9.09 -10.99 8.53
N ILE A 198 8.54 -12.20 8.57
CA ILE A 198 7.61 -12.65 9.61
C ILE A 198 8.32 -12.64 10.95
N ASP A 199 9.51 -13.24 11.05
CA ASP A 199 10.28 -13.31 12.29
C ASP A 199 10.61 -11.92 12.86
N VAL A 200 11.09 -11.00 12.01
CA VAL A 200 11.41 -9.62 12.43
C VAL A 200 10.16 -8.90 12.88
N SER A 201 9.06 -9.02 12.12
CA SER A 201 7.80 -8.33 12.42
C SER A 201 7.18 -8.86 13.72
N THR A 202 7.23 -10.17 13.99
CA THR A 202 6.77 -10.77 15.25
C THR A 202 7.56 -10.22 16.43
N ARG A 203 8.89 -10.15 16.33
CA ARG A 203 9.75 -9.61 17.42
C ARG A 203 9.47 -8.13 17.69
N ILE A 204 9.17 -7.33 16.64
CA ILE A 204 8.79 -5.92 16.83
C ILE A 204 7.49 -5.82 17.63
N LEU A 205 6.50 -6.68 17.37
CA LEU A 205 5.23 -6.68 18.09
C LEU A 205 5.38 -7.14 19.55
N GLU A 206 6.29 -8.05 19.85
CA GLU A 206 6.55 -8.51 21.22
C GLU A 206 7.18 -7.44 22.12
N VAL A 207 7.88 -6.46 21.51
CA VAL A 207 8.57 -5.37 22.22
C VAL A 207 7.72 -4.08 22.26
N ALA A 208 6.73 -3.96 21.40
CA ALA A 208 5.86 -2.79 21.29
C ALA A 208 4.70 -2.83 22.29
#